data_c851c394c66d9ca24c081fe0178e1ba4
#
_entry.id   c851c394c66d9ca24c081fe0178e1ba4
#
_cell.length_a   1.000
_cell.length_b   1.000
_cell.length_c   1.000
_cell.angle_alpha   90.00
_cell.angle_beta   90.00
_cell.angle_gamma   90.00
#
_symmetry.space_group_name_H-M   'P 1'
#
loop_
_entity.id
_entity.type
_entity.pdbx_description
1 polymer ?
#
loop_
_entity_poly.entity_id
_entity_poly.type
_entity_poly.pdbx_seq_one_letter_code
_entity_poly.pdbx_strand_id
1 'polypeptide(L)'
;MRNYFQSKAGDQSKKDRTKAAIIDSAINVIAKKGYEKSSIQEVTKKAGVANGTFYNHYKDRKSIFEEIANLIAFELVKSIEEDEINTKDPAEKLINATSRFIKHSVETPEWGSIFIEASDFTVHYEKDISKYLIKDIRHGIEKKIFKVKYDAFLIDQIMVLILHSIGIQLKKGRNEKTKKKTIEAILRLLNFNQ
;
A
#
# COMPACT_ATOMS: atom_id res chain seq x y z
N MET A 1 -0.06 -6.04 -13.43
CA MET A 1 0.44 -4.79 -14.07
C MET A 1 1.95 -4.86 -14.32
N ARG A 2 2.39 -5.59 -15.32
CA ARG A 2 3.81 -5.59 -15.69
C ARG A 2 4.12 -4.22 -16.30
N ASN A 3 5.14 -3.53 -15.78
CA ASN A 3 5.64 -2.25 -16.28
C ASN A 3 4.73 -1.02 -16.05
N TYR A 4 4.09 -0.93 -14.88
CA TYR A 4 3.23 0.20 -14.55
C TYR A 4 3.99 1.54 -14.54
N PHE A 5 5.11 1.61 -13.83
CA PHE A 5 5.92 2.82 -13.73
C PHE A 5 6.65 3.13 -15.04
N GLN A 6 7.06 2.10 -15.80
CA GLN A 6 7.61 2.29 -17.15
C GLN A 6 6.59 2.92 -18.09
N SER A 7 5.35 2.48 -18.08
CA SER A 7 4.30 3.07 -18.93
C SER A 7 3.99 4.51 -18.56
N LYS A 8 4.06 4.85 -17.27
CA LYS A 8 3.92 6.25 -16.80
C LYS A 8 5.12 7.14 -17.14
N ALA A 9 6.31 6.56 -17.22
CA ALA A 9 7.52 7.31 -17.58
C ALA A 9 7.56 7.74 -19.06
N GLY A 10 6.79 7.12 -19.95
CA GLY A 10 6.52 7.54 -21.33
C GLY A 10 7.68 8.28 -22.01
N ASP A 11 7.44 9.56 -22.33
CA ASP A 11 8.39 10.46 -23.02
C ASP A 11 9.40 11.16 -22.07
N GLN A 12 9.50 10.74 -20.82
CA GLN A 12 10.49 11.28 -19.89
C GLN A 12 11.93 10.93 -20.30
N SER A 13 12.91 11.49 -19.57
CA SER A 13 14.33 11.28 -19.85
C SER A 13 14.73 9.80 -19.84
N LYS A 14 15.82 9.44 -20.54
CA LYS A 14 16.37 8.07 -20.49
C LYS A 14 16.65 7.63 -19.05
N LYS A 15 17.08 8.56 -18.18
CA LYS A 15 17.34 8.30 -16.77
C LYS A 15 16.07 7.88 -16.03
N ASP A 16 14.96 8.58 -16.26
CA ASP A 16 13.67 8.32 -15.60
C ASP A 16 13.05 6.99 -16.08
N ARG A 17 13.13 6.72 -17.39
CA ARG A 17 12.71 5.43 -17.95
C ARG A 17 13.50 4.26 -17.37
N THR A 18 14.82 4.44 -17.19
CA THR A 18 15.68 3.42 -16.58
C THR A 18 15.31 3.21 -15.11
N LYS A 19 15.06 4.29 -14.36
CA LYS A 19 14.61 4.23 -12.97
C LYS A 19 13.28 3.49 -12.85
N ALA A 20 12.32 3.82 -13.68
CA ALA A 20 11.01 3.15 -13.74
C ALA A 20 11.14 1.64 -14.06
N ALA A 21 12.04 1.27 -14.96
CA ALA A 21 12.31 -0.13 -15.27
C ALA A 21 12.89 -0.90 -14.08
N ILE A 22 13.78 -0.28 -13.32
CA ILE A 22 14.35 -0.85 -12.09
C ILE A 22 13.25 -1.02 -11.03
N ILE A 23 12.38 -0.02 -10.84
CA ILE A 23 11.23 -0.06 -9.90
C ILE A 23 10.30 -1.22 -10.23
N ASP A 24 9.78 -1.30 -11.46
CA ASP A 24 8.88 -2.36 -11.90
C ASP A 24 9.51 -3.75 -11.77
N SER A 25 10.81 -3.86 -12.07
CA SER A 25 11.56 -5.11 -11.93
C SER A 25 11.71 -5.52 -10.47
N ALA A 26 12.00 -4.58 -9.57
CA ALA A 26 12.11 -4.83 -8.15
C ALA A 26 10.77 -5.25 -7.54
N ILE A 27 9.66 -4.57 -7.87
CA ILE A 27 8.31 -4.97 -7.46
C ILE A 27 8.05 -6.43 -7.83
N ASN A 28 8.30 -6.79 -9.08
CA ASN A 28 8.06 -8.16 -9.57
C ASN A 28 8.95 -9.22 -8.88
N VAL A 29 10.22 -8.89 -8.60
CA VAL A 29 11.15 -9.83 -7.94
C VAL A 29 10.74 -10.02 -6.49
N ILE A 30 10.46 -8.93 -5.77
CA ILE A 30 10.08 -8.95 -4.35
C ILE A 30 8.72 -9.65 -4.19
N ALA A 31 7.72 -9.31 -4.99
CA ALA A 31 6.41 -9.95 -4.92
C ALA A 31 6.45 -11.47 -5.15
N LYS A 32 7.42 -11.94 -5.96
CA LYS A 32 7.56 -13.37 -6.25
C LYS A 32 8.32 -14.15 -5.18
N LYS A 33 9.33 -13.55 -4.55
CA LYS A 33 10.30 -14.25 -3.69
C LYS A 33 10.31 -13.77 -2.25
N GLY A 34 9.69 -12.63 -1.95
CA GLY A 34 9.86 -11.86 -0.74
C GLY A 34 11.11 -10.98 -0.79
N TYR A 35 11.12 -9.96 0.07
CA TYR A 35 12.22 -9.00 0.14
C TYR A 35 13.54 -9.68 0.50
N GLU A 36 13.56 -10.54 1.52
CA GLU A 36 14.79 -11.17 2.02
C GLU A 36 15.49 -12.03 0.97
N LYS A 37 14.74 -12.72 0.11
CA LYS A 37 15.27 -13.59 -0.93
C LYS A 37 15.51 -12.88 -2.26
N SER A 38 15.21 -11.60 -2.36
CA SER A 38 15.45 -10.79 -3.55
C SER A 38 16.88 -10.27 -3.58
N SER A 39 17.46 -10.09 -4.78
CA SER A 39 18.80 -9.52 -4.94
C SER A 39 18.83 -8.41 -5.99
N ILE A 40 19.78 -7.47 -5.83
CA ILE A 40 20.00 -6.40 -6.81
C ILE A 40 20.33 -6.98 -8.18
N GLN A 41 21.08 -8.08 -8.23
CA GLN A 41 21.44 -8.74 -9.49
C GLN A 41 20.21 -9.27 -10.24
N GLU A 42 19.23 -9.83 -9.54
CA GLU A 42 17.96 -10.29 -10.15
C GLU A 42 17.13 -9.11 -10.66
N VAL A 43 17.08 -8.02 -9.89
CA VAL A 43 16.38 -6.80 -10.27
C VAL A 43 17.01 -6.20 -11.54
N THR A 44 18.31 -6.02 -11.58
CA THR A 44 19.02 -5.43 -12.73
C THR A 44 18.98 -6.31 -13.95
N LYS A 45 19.12 -7.64 -13.79
CA LYS A 45 18.92 -8.62 -14.88
C LYS A 45 17.54 -8.53 -15.48
N LYS A 46 16.51 -8.42 -14.62
CA LYS A 46 15.11 -8.31 -15.06
C LYS A 46 14.82 -6.96 -15.72
N ALA A 47 15.45 -5.89 -15.25
CA ALA A 47 15.34 -4.54 -15.82
C ALA A 47 16.13 -4.37 -17.13
N GLY A 48 16.98 -5.32 -17.48
CA GLY A 48 17.87 -5.22 -18.65
C GLY A 48 18.98 -4.18 -18.52
N VAL A 49 19.46 -3.95 -17.30
CA VAL A 49 20.51 -2.94 -17.02
C VAL A 49 21.71 -3.56 -16.28
N ALA A 50 22.85 -2.91 -16.37
CA ALA A 50 24.05 -3.32 -15.61
C ALA A 50 23.87 -3.03 -14.10
N ASN A 51 24.54 -3.81 -13.23
CA ASN A 51 24.49 -3.58 -11.78
C ASN A 51 24.95 -2.15 -11.39
N GLY A 52 25.96 -1.59 -12.04
CA GLY A 52 26.38 -0.21 -11.82
C GLY A 52 25.28 0.83 -12.06
N THR A 53 24.38 0.53 -13.01
CA THR A 53 23.23 1.40 -13.31
C THR A 53 22.26 1.47 -12.12
N PHE A 54 22.08 0.39 -11.37
CA PHE A 54 21.28 0.39 -10.15
C PHE A 54 21.83 1.40 -9.14
N TYR A 55 23.14 1.36 -8.90
CA TYR A 55 23.80 2.23 -7.91
C TYR A 55 23.84 3.72 -8.31
N ASN A 56 23.57 4.04 -9.57
CA ASN A 56 23.35 5.43 -10.01
C ASN A 56 21.97 5.98 -9.56
N HIS A 57 21.05 5.11 -9.12
CA HIS A 57 19.70 5.47 -8.69
C HIS A 57 19.45 5.19 -7.20
N TYR A 58 20.02 4.11 -6.67
CA TYR A 58 19.75 3.62 -5.32
C TYR A 58 21.02 3.23 -4.60
N LYS A 59 21.13 3.64 -3.35
CA LYS A 59 22.27 3.31 -2.51
C LYS A 59 22.35 1.80 -2.21
N ASP A 60 21.23 1.19 -1.96
CA ASP A 60 21.09 -0.20 -1.53
C ASP A 60 19.69 -0.74 -1.81
N ARG A 61 19.48 -2.00 -1.45
CA ARG A 61 18.19 -2.69 -1.61
C ARG A 61 17.08 -2.08 -0.75
N LYS A 62 17.42 -1.54 0.43
CA LYS A 62 16.46 -0.91 1.33
C LYS A 62 15.91 0.38 0.74
N SER A 63 16.78 1.22 0.17
CA SER A 63 16.35 2.51 -0.40
C SER A 63 15.38 2.37 -1.57
N ILE A 64 15.56 1.38 -2.45
CA ILE A 64 14.59 1.13 -3.50
C ILE A 64 13.28 0.56 -2.94
N PHE A 65 13.33 -0.30 -1.92
CA PHE A 65 12.15 -0.87 -1.31
C PHE A 65 11.28 0.19 -0.64
N GLU A 66 11.90 1.11 0.11
CA GLU A 66 11.20 2.26 0.72
C GLU A 66 10.55 3.15 -0.34
N GLU A 67 11.26 3.45 -1.44
CA GLU A 67 10.66 4.23 -2.52
C GLU A 67 9.49 3.50 -3.19
N ILE A 68 9.61 2.20 -3.44
CA ILE A 68 8.52 1.38 -4.01
C ILE A 68 7.30 1.42 -3.11
N ALA A 69 7.46 1.20 -1.81
CA ALA A 69 6.34 1.23 -0.86
C ALA A 69 5.63 2.59 -0.88
N ASN A 70 6.39 3.69 -0.89
CA ASN A 70 5.84 5.04 -0.96
C ASN A 70 5.13 5.33 -2.30
N LEU A 71 5.72 4.91 -3.43
CA LEU A 71 5.12 5.10 -4.74
C LEU A 71 3.79 4.34 -4.88
N ILE A 72 3.76 3.07 -4.46
CA ILE A 72 2.53 2.27 -4.50
C ILE A 72 1.47 2.88 -3.58
N ALA A 73 1.88 3.34 -2.39
CA ALA A 73 1.00 4.03 -1.46
C ALA A 73 0.36 5.27 -2.08
N PHE A 74 1.17 6.10 -2.71
CA PHE A 74 0.72 7.32 -3.38
C PHE A 74 -0.29 7.02 -4.50
N GLU A 75 0.00 6.02 -5.35
CA GLU A 75 -0.90 5.61 -6.44
C GLU A 75 -2.23 5.07 -5.91
N LEU A 76 -2.21 4.31 -4.82
CA LEU A 76 -3.43 3.80 -4.21
C LEU A 76 -4.27 4.91 -3.59
N VAL A 77 -3.66 5.83 -2.86
CA VAL A 77 -4.36 6.99 -2.31
C VAL A 77 -4.99 7.82 -3.41
N LYS A 78 -4.22 8.11 -4.47
CA LYS A 78 -4.72 8.86 -5.63
C LYS A 78 -5.93 8.17 -6.26
N SER A 79 -5.88 6.85 -6.47
CA SER A 79 -7.01 6.10 -7.03
C SER A 79 -8.25 6.12 -6.13
N ILE A 80 -8.06 6.19 -4.80
CA ILE A 80 -9.15 6.30 -3.83
C ILE A 80 -9.78 7.70 -3.90
N GLU A 81 -8.97 8.75 -4.03
CA GLU A 81 -9.43 10.15 -4.14
C GLU A 81 -10.15 10.42 -5.46
N GLU A 82 -9.64 9.91 -6.59
CA GLU A 82 -10.26 10.07 -7.91
C GLU A 82 -11.68 9.46 -7.99
N ASP A 83 -11.92 8.44 -7.22
CA ASP A 83 -13.23 7.76 -7.13
C ASP A 83 -14.13 8.35 -6.02
N GLU A 84 -13.84 9.50 -5.45
CA GLU A 84 -14.56 10.02 -4.28
C GLU A 84 -16.07 9.99 -4.48
N ILE A 85 -16.71 9.10 -3.74
CA ILE A 85 -18.11 9.25 -3.39
C ILE A 85 -18.18 10.47 -2.47
N ASN A 86 -18.93 11.47 -2.86
CA ASN A 86 -19.04 12.78 -2.20
C ASN A 86 -19.81 12.64 -0.87
N THR A 87 -19.28 11.77 0.04
CA THR A 87 -19.89 11.55 1.35
C THR A 87 -19.25 12.46 2.39
N LYS A 88 -20.10 13.07 3.23
CA LYS A 88 -19.70 13.86 4.39
C LYS A 88 -19.66 13.04 5.68
N ASP A 89 -20.16 11.80 5.65
CA ASP A 89 -20.17 10.91 6.82
C ASP A 89 -18.78 10.27 7.00
N PRO A 90 -18.09 10.55 8.12
CA PRO A 90 -16.78 9.97 8.41
C PRO A 90 -16.77 8.44 8.45
N ALA A 91 -17.85 7.78 8.89
CA ALA A 91 -17.91 6.32 8.93
C ALA A 91 -18.02 5.75 7.52
N GLU A 92 -18.86 6.31 6.67
CA GLU A 92 -18.99 5.92 5.27
C GLU A 92 -17.68 6.16 4.50
N LYS A 93 -17.03 7.29 4.75
CA LYS A 93 -15.72 7.61 4.15
C LYS A 93 -14.67 6.57 4.51
N LEU A 94 -14.55 6.23 5.79
CA LEU A 94 -13.61 5.21 6.28
C LEU A 94 -13.90 3.83 5.68
N ILE A 95 -15.18 3.43 5.62
CA ILE A 95 -15.62 2.16 5.02
C ILE A 95 -15.19 2.10 3.54
N ASN A 96 -15.49 3.16 2.79
CA ASN A 96 -15.19 3.22 1.37
C ASN A 96 -13.67 3.20 1.11
N ALA A 97 -12.90 4.04 1.81
CA ALA A 97 -11.44 4.09 1.67
C ALA A 97 -10.80 2.74 2.01
N THR A 98 -11.19 2.11 3.14
CA THR A 98 -10.68 0.79 3.55
C THR A 98 -11.05 -0.29 2.54
N SER A 99 -12.31 -0.30 2.08
CA SER A 99 -12.80 -1.28 1.10
C SER A 99 -12.03 -1.19 -0.21
N ARG A 100 -11.75 0.02 -0.69
CA ARG A 100 -11.00 0.26 -1.93
C ARG A 100 -9.54 -0.10 -1.78
N PHE A 101 -8.92 0.27 -0.66
CA PHE A 101 -7.53 -0.09 -0.38
C PHE A 101 -7.33 -1.61 -0.42
N ILE A 102 -8.19 -2.37 0.27
CA ILE A 102 -8.15 -3.84 0.24
C ILE A 102 -8.39 -4.35 -1.18
N LYS A 103 -9.40 -3.83 -1.88
CA LYS A 103 -9.73 -4.23 -3.24
C LYS A 103 -8.55 -4.05 -4.20
N HIS A 104 -7.99 -2.85 -4.27
CA HIS A 104 -6.85 -2.55 -5.15
C HIS A 104 -5.62 -3.40 -4.83
N SER A 105 -5.32 -3.60 -3.54
CA SER A 105 -4.20 -4.46 -3.11
C SER A 105 -4.38 -5.92 -3.51
N VAL A 106 -5.60 -6.41 -3.57
CA VAL A 106 -5.91 -7.80 -4.00
C VAL A 106 -5.98 -7.92 -5.52
N GLU A 107 -6.47 -6.91 -6.23
CA GLU A 107 -6.53 -6.86 -7.70
C GLU A 107 -5.14 -6.63 -8.34
N THR A 108 -4.20 -6.09 -7.59
CA THR A 108 -2.78 -5.95 -7.98
C THR A 108 -1.90 -6.71 -6.97
N PRO A 109 -1.80 -8.04 -7.09
CA PRO A 109 -1.16 -8.89 -6.07
C PRO A 109 0.29 -8.51 -5.77
N GLU A 110 1.02 -8.00 -6.75
CA GLU A 110 2.38 -7.52 -6.58
C GLU A 110 2.44 -6.35 -5.59
N TRP A 111 1.50 -5.41 -5.67
CA TRP A 111 1.43 -4.27 -4.77
C TRP A 111 0.99 -4.69 -3.36
N GLY A 112 -0.02 -5.55 -3.28
CA GLY A 112 -0.47 -6.11 -2.00
C GLY A 112 0.65 -6.85 -1.27
N SER A 113 1.48 -7.61 -2.01
CA SER A 113 2.66 -8.29 -1.45
C SER A 113 3.69 -7.31 -0.91
N ILE A 114 3.95 -6.20 -1.61
CA ILE A 114 4.86 -5.15 -1.13
C ILE A 114 4.38 -4.57 0.22
N PHE A 115 3.08 -4.32 0.39
CA PHE A 115 2.56 -3.81 1.67
C PHE A 115 2.73 -4.81 2.81
N ILE A 116 2.54 -6.10 2.56
CA ILE A 116 2.75 -7.13 3.57
C ILE A 116 4.23 -7.21 3.96
N GLU A 117 5.13 -7.26 2.98
CA GLU A 117 6.57 -7.27 3.21
C GLU A 117 7.04 -6.02 3.96
N ALA A 118 6.48 -4.87 3.63
CA ALA A 118 6.86 -3.61 4.26
C ALA A 118 6.36 -3.49 5.70
N SER A 119 5.32 -4.24 6.11
CA SER A 119 4.86 -4.28 7.51
C SER A 119 5.85 -4.96 8.45
N ASP A 120 6.68 -5.89 7.94
CA ASP A 120 7.74 -6.56 8.71
C ASP A 120 8.99 -5.68 8.87
N PHE A 121 9.13 -4.67 8.02
CA PHE A 121 10.10 -3.62 8.22
C PHE A 121 9.45 -2.52 9.05
N THR A 122 10.14 -2.03 10.05
CA THR A 122 9.80 -0.78 10.76
C THR A 122 9.92 0.45 9.84
N VAL A 123 9.52 0.28 8.58
CA VAL A 123 9.27 1.39 7.68
C VAL A 123 8.04 2.07 8.23
N HIS A 124 8.24 3.22 8.84
CA HIS A 124 7.17 4.04 9.37
C HIS A 124 6.22 4.41 8.23
N TYR A 125 5.19 3.56 8.02
CA TYR A 125 4.03 3.91 7.19
C TYR A 125 3.30 5.16 7.67
N GLU A 126 3.72 5.69 8.84
CA GLU A 126 3.14 6.87 9.45
C GLU A 126 3.13 8.11 8.53
N LYS A 127 3.97 8.15 7.50
CA LYS A 127 4.10 9.40 6.77
C LYS A 127 3.14 9.59 5.60
N ASP A 128 2.68 8.53 4.92
CA ASP A 128 1.90 8.75 3.70
C ASP A 128 0.57 7.97 3.61
N ILE A 129 0.50 6.67 3.87
CA ILE A 129 -0.78 5.93 3.80
C ILE A 129 -1.63 6.17 5.04
N SER A 130 -1.02 6.06 6.23
CA SER A 130 -1.74 6.18 7.49
C SER A 130 -2.26 7.59 7.76
N LYS A 131 -1.66 8.63 7.17
CA LYS A 131 -2.12 10.03 7.37
C LYS A 131 -3.58 10.25 6.97
N TYR A 132 -4.03 9.62 5.89
CA TYR A 132 -5.43 9.72 5.45
C TYR A 132 -6.35 8.97 6.40
N LEU A 133 -5.97 7.74 6.76
CA LEU A 133 -6.68 6.95 7.77
C LEU A 133 -6.77 7.69 9.11
N ILE A 134 -5.66 8.25 9.58
CA ILE A 134 -5.59 9.04 10.82
C ILE A 134 -6.50 10.27 10.73
N LYS A 135 -6.46 10.99 9.62
CA LYS A 135 -7.32 12.16 9.40
C LYS A 135 -8.80 11.81 9.49
N ASP A 136 -9.22 10.74 8.81
CA ASP A 136 -10.63 10.33 8.79
C ASP A 136 -11.09 9.82 10.16
N ILE A 137 -10.25 9.07 10.88
CA ILE A 137 -10.56 8.61 12.24
C ILE A 137 -10.66 9.78 13.22
N ARG A 138 -9.69 10.70 13.20
CA ARG A 138 -9.73 11.90 14.06
C ARG A 138 -10.98 12.73 13.80
N HIS A 139 -11.32 12.94 12.52
CA HIS A 139 -12.54 13.66 12.17
C HIS A 139 -13.80 12.96 12.68
N GLY A 140 -13.88 11.62 12.59
CA GLY A 140 -14.98 10.85 13.13
C GLY A 140 -15.08 10.93 14.66
N ILE A 141 -13.94 10.99 15.38
CA ILE A 141 -13.88 11.19 16.83
C ILE A 141 -14.36 12.60 17.21
N GLU A 142 -13.88 13.63 16.51
CA GLU A 142 -14.31 15.02 16.71
C GLU A 142 -15.82 15.20 16.51
N LYS A 143 -16.38 14.51 15.53
CA LYS A 143 -17.83 14.47 15.25
C LYS A 143 -18.61 13.56 16.20
N LYS A 144 -17.95 12.90 17.17
CA LYS A 144 -18.54 11.94 18.10
C LYS A 144 -19.23 10.73 17.43
N ILE A 145 -18.85 10.47 16.19
CA ILE A 145 -19.30 9.29 15.42
C ILE A 145 -18.52 8.07 15.91
N PHE A 146 -17.20 8.20 16.06
CA PHE A 146 -16.35 7.19 16.69
C PHE A 146 -16.19 7.52 18.19
N LYS A 147 -16.55 6.55 19.04
CA LYS A 147 -16.60 6.74 20.50
C LYS A 147 -15.39 6.12 21.19
N VAL A 148 -14.20 6.48 20.70
CA VAL A 148 -12.90 6.02 21.21
C VAL A 148 -11.98 7.20 21.44
N LYS A 149 -10.96 7.01 22.28
CA LYS A 149 -9.85 7.94 22.39
C LYS A 149 -8.80 7.59 21.32
N TYR A 150 -8.35 8.61 20.58
CA TYR A 150 -7.26 8.42 19.64
C TYR A 150 -5.95 8.09 20.35
N ASP A 151 -5.29 7.03 19.91
CA ASP A 151 -3.88 6.76 20.18
C ASP A 151 -3.21 6.10 18.97
N ALA A 152 -1.88 6.04 18.95
CA ALA A 152 -1.14 5.45 17.84
C ALA A 152 -1.39 3.94 17.72
N PHE A 153 -1.57 3.25 18.84
CA PHE A 153 -1.80 1.80 18.86
C PHE A 153 -3.13 1.40 18.21
N LEU A 154 -4.15 2.26 18.29
CA LEU A 154 -5.41 2.06 17.56
C LEU A 154 -5.18 2.01 16.04
N ILE A 155 -4.31 2.88 15.51
CA ILE A 155 -3.97 2.90 14.10
C ILE A 155 -3.22 1.62 13.71
N ASP A 156 -2.26 1.18 14.51
CA ASP A 156 -1.53 -0.06 14.28
C ASP A 156 -2.48 -1.27 14.25
N GLN A 157 -3.42 -1.36 15.17
CA GLN A 157 -4.42 -2.43 15.19
C GLN A 157 -5.27 -2.44 13.90
N ILE A 158 -5.73 -1.27 13.45
CA ILE A 158 -6.51 -1.14 12.22
C ILE A 158 -5.66 -1.55 11.01
N MET A 159 -4.41 -1.11 10.92
CA MET A 159 -3.50 -1.49 9.84
C MET A 159 -3.25 -2.99 9.82
N VAL A 160 -3.03 -3.63 10.97
CA VAL A 160 -2.88 -5.09 11.07
C VAL A 160 -4.11 -5.82 10.52
N LEU A 161 -5.32 -5.38 10.85
CA LEU A 161 -6.55 -5.98 10.32
C LEU A 161 -6.63 -5.85 8.78
N ILE A 162 -6.29 -4.70 8.24
CA ILE A 162 -6.30 -4.43 6.80
C ILE A 162 -5.27 -5.33 6.09
N LEU A 163 -4.02 -5.33 6.56
CA LEU A 163 -2.94 -6.12 5.96
C LEU A 163 -3.18 -7.62 6.07
N HIS A 164 -3.73 -8.08 7.20
CA HIS A 164 -4.12 -9.48 7.36
C HIS A 164 -5.22 -9.88 6.37
N SER A 165 -6.22 -9.02 6.17
CA SER A 165 -7.28 -9.23 5.17
C SER A 165 -6.72 -9.35 3.75
N ILE A 166 -5.77 -8.48 3.38
CA ILE A 166 -5.07 -8.54 2.09
C ILE A 166 -4.31 -9.88 1.99
N GLY A 167 -3.52 -10.24 2.99
CA GLY A 167 -2.72 -11.47 3.00
C GLY A 167 -3.54 -12.74 2.85
N ILE A 168 -4.69 -12.83 3.54
CA ILE A 168 -5.62 -13.96 3.37
C ILE A 168 -6.13 -14.03 1.92
N GLN A 169 -6.54 -12.90 1.36
CA GLN A 169 -7.13 -12.86 0.02
C GLN A 169 -6.10 -13.09 -1.09
N LEU A 170 -4.85 -12.66 -0.92
CA LEU A 170 -3.76 -13.01 -1.84
C LEU A 170 -3.46 -14.51 -1.84
N LYS A 171 -3.57 -15.18 -0.68
CA LYS A 171 -3.33 -16.63 -0.57
C LYS A 171 -4.50 -17.51 -1.00
N LYS A 172 -5.73 -17.08 -0.70
CA LYS A 172 -6.95 -17.91 -0.87
C LYS A 172 -7.88 -17.43 -1.99
N GLY A 173 -7.53 -16.33 -2.66
CA GLY A 173 -8.39 -15.67 -3.65
C GLY A 173 -9.27 -14.58 -3.03
N ARG A 174 -9.74 -13.68 -3.89
CA ARG A 174 -10.62 -12.57 -3.51
C ARG A 174 -11.87 -13.06 -2.79
N ASN A 175 -12.22 -12.41 -1.68
CA ASN A 175 -13.35 -12.81 -0.86
C ASN A 175 -14.02 -11.59 -0.22
N GLU A 176 -15.18 -11.22 -0.73
CA GLU A 176 -15.97 -10.08 -0.25
C GLU A 176 -16.42 -10.24 1.22
N LYS A 177 -16.70 -11.48 1.67
CA LYS A 177 -17.04 -11.76 3.07
C LYS A 177 -15.89 -11.45 4.01
N THR A 178 -14.65 -11.79 3.61
CA THR A 178 -13.43 -11.45 4.38
C THR A 178 -13.29 -9.94 4.50
N LYS A 179 -13.41 -9.21 3.39
CA LYS A 179 -13.34 -7.74 3.38
C LYS A 179 -14.40 -7.12 4.29
N LYS A 180 -15.67 -7.56 4.17
CA LYS A 180 -16.78 -7.07 5.00
C LYS A 180 -16.52 -7.29 6.49
N LYS A 181 -16.09 -8.50 6.89
CA LYS A 181 -15.75 -8.80 8.28
C LYS A 181 -14.60 -7.97 8.82
N THR A 182 -13.62 -7.65 7.99
CA THR A 182 -12.51 -6.75 8.37
C THR A 182 -13.03 -5.35 8.67
N ILE A 183 -13.87 -4.80 7.80
CA ILE A 183 -14.48 -3.47 8.01
C ILE A 183 -15.34 -3.46 9.27
N GLU A 184 -16.18 -4.47 9.49
CA GLU A 184 -16.97 -4.62 10.71
C GLU A 184 -16.10 -4.69 11.97
N ALA A 185 -14.94 -5.34 11.92
CA ALA A 185 -14.00 -5.39 13.03
C ALA A 185 -13.37 -4.02 13.32
N ILE A 186 -13.01 -3.26 12.28
CA ILE A 186 -12.48 -1.90 12.40
C ILE A 186 -13.54 -0.98 13.04
N LEU A 187 -14.78 -1.04 12.58
CA LEU A 187 -15.87 -0.24 13.14
C LEU A 187 -16.14 -0.56 14.63
N ARG A 188 -16.01 -1.83 15.02
CA ARG A 188 -16.09 -2.22 16.44
C ARG A 188 -14.94 -1.66 17.27
N LEU A 189 -13.69 -1.66 16.75
CA LEU A 189 -12.57 -1.00 17.42
C LEU A 189 -12.81 0.49 17.63
N LEU A 190 -13.50 1.14 16.69
CA LEU A 190 -13.87 2.56 16.77
C LEU A 190 -15.12 2.82 17.61
N ASN A 191 -15.67 1.78 18.23
CA ASN A 191 -16.92 1.83 19.00
C ASN A 191 -18.05 2.54 18.24
N PHE A 192 -18.14 2.23 16.94
CA PHE A 192 -19.18 2.69 16.03
C PHE A 192 -20.36 1.71 16.08
N ASN A 193 -21.47 2.17 16.62
CA ASN A 193 -22.73 1.41 16.61
C ASN A 193 -23.61 1.96 15.46
N GLN A 194 -23.94 1.10 14.51
CA GLN A 194 -24.96 1.37 13.52
C GLN A 194 -26.34 1.40 14.18
#